data_6633194ff9eacd9ad18b7d8a797efd51
#
_entry.id   6633194ff9eacd9ad18b7d8a797efd51
#
_cell.length_a   1.000
_cell.length_b   1.000
_cell.length_c   1.000
_cell.angle_alpha   90.00
_cell.angle_beta   90.00
_cell.angle_gamma   90.00
#
_symmetry.space_group_name_H-M   'P 1'
#
loop_
_entity.id
_entity.type
_entity.pdbx_description
1 polymer ?
#
loop_
_entity_poly.entity_id
_entity_poly.type
_entity_poly.pdbx_seq_one_letter_code
_entity_poly.pdbx_strand_id
1 'polypeptide(L)'
;RRTWCEDMLWWGPAGIGSTYTIARYAQQHSGPFRGAFSDRSKTNHICRLAEGHYGGFFGWPNFTARLSGEFMGMPATGKVGEFRVIDIYRRAGDKLAENWIFIDLLHFWKQQGVDVLTNITKDK
;
A
#
# COMPACT_ATOMS: atom_id res chain seq x y z
N ARG A 1 13.93 6.53 -8.57
CA ARG A 1 15.27 6.98 -8.11
C ARG A 1 15.45 8.49 -8.06
N ARG A 2 14.72 9.27 -8.87
CA ARG A 2 14.74 10.75 -8.77
C ARG A 2 14.06 11.27 -7.51
N THR A 3 13.02 10.58 -7.05
CA THR A 3 12.14 11.00 -5.96
C THR A 3 12.59 10.48 -4.60
N TRP A 4 13.27 9.34 -4.57
CA TRP A 4 13.62 8.61 -3.35
C TRP A 4 15.11 8.66 -3.05
N CYS A 5 15.45 8.75 -1.75
CA CYS A 5 16.80 8.46 -1.29
C CYS A 5 17.15 6.98 -1.51
N GLU A 6 18.42 6.68 -1.81
CA GLU A 6 18.86 5.28 -1.95
C GLU A 6 18.67 4.47 -0.66
N ASP A 7 18.88 5.11 0.48
CA ASP A 7 18.77 4.53 1.82
C ASP A 7 17.39 4.77 2.47
N MET A 8 16.35 4.90 1.65
CA MET A 8 15.00 5.17 2.14
C MET A 8 14.47 4.02 3.02
N LEU A 9 13.63 4.38 3.99
CA LEU A 9 12.89 3.46 4.82
C LEU A 9 11.42 3.45 4.40
N TRP A 10 10.88 2.26 4.24
CA TRP A 10 9.46 2.07 3.95
C TRP A 10 8.82 1.25 5.06
N TRP A 11 7.78 1.80 5.67
CA TRP A 11 7.01 1.20 6.74
C TRP A 11 5.65 0.80 6.21
N GLY A 12 5.54 -0.46 5.81
CA GLY A 12 4.32 -1.01 5.25
C GLY A 12 3.35 -1.55 6.28
N PRO A 13 2.16 -1.93 5.85
CA PRO A 13 1.16 -2.54 6.72
C PRO A 13 1.61 -3.89 7.29
N ALA A 14 0.98 -4.30 8.38
CA ALA A 14 1.16 -5.64 8.94
C ALA A 14 0.88 -6.70 7.87
N GLY A 15 1.75 -7.70 7.78
CA GLY A 15 1.70 -8.75 6.78
C GLY A 15 2.49 -8.46 5.51
N ILE A 16 2.74 -7.18 5.18
CA ILE A 16 3.61 -6.77 4.07
C ILE A 16 5.01 -6.50 4.59
N GLY A 17 5.12 -5.81 5.74
CA GLY A 17 6.39 -5.55 6.40
C GLY A 17 7.03 -4.24 6.04
N SER A 18 8.31 -4.10 6.41
CA SER A 18 9.10 -2.90 6.21
C SER A 18 10.34 -3.20 5.39
N THR A 19 10.83 -2.23 4.65
CA THR A 19 12.03 -2.39 3.84
C THR A 19 13.01 -1.24 4.07
N TYR A 20 14.27 -1.53 3.91
CA TYR A 20 15.36 -0.56 3.92
C TYR A 20 16.04 -0.59 2.55
N THR A 21 16.36 0.56 2.01
CA THR A 21 16.88 0.85 0.68
C THR A 21 15.82 0.76 -0.43
N ILE A 22 16.00 1.61 -1.45
CA ILE A 22 15.10 1.62 -2.61
C ILE A 22 15.12 0.29 -3.37
N ALA A 23 16.25 -0.40 -3.38
CA ALA A 23 16.38 -1.70 -4.04
C ALA A 23 15.52 -2.76 -3.35
N ARG A 24 15.55 -2.81 -2.01
CA ARG A 24 14.71 -3.73 -1.23
C ARG A 24 13.23 -3.40 -1.34
N TYR A 25 12.89 -2.11 -1.33
CA TYR A 25 11.52 -1.67 -1.55
C TYR A 25 10.98 -2.18 -2.90
N ALA A 26 11.75 -2.04 -3.97
CA ALA A 26 11.36 -2.53 -5.28
C ALA A 26 11.20 -4.06 -5.31
N GLN A 27 12.11 -4.79 -4.69
CA GLN A 27 12.12 -6.25 -4.66
C GLN A 27 11.00 -6.84 -3.79
N GLN A 28 10.77 -6.27 -2.62
CA GLN A 28 9.91 -6.87 -1.59
C GLN A 28 8.48 -6.32 -1.60
N HIS A 29 8.27 -5.12 -2.14
CA HIS A 29 6.95 -4.51 -2.15
C HIS A 29 6.49 -4.09 -3.55
N SER A 30 7.14 -3.11 -4.16
CA SER A 30 6.57 -2.50 -5.38
C SER A 30 6.53 -3.47 -6.55
N GLY A 31 7.51 -4.37 -6.68
CA GLY A 31 7.52 -5.43 -7.70
C GLY A 31 6.37 -6.43 -7.50
N PRO A 32 6.30 -7.11 -6.35
CA PRO A 32 5.20 -8.05 -6.05
C PRO A 32 3.82 -7.41 -6.11
N PHE A 33 3.68 -6.17 -5.62
CA PHE A 33 2.42 -5.44 -5.66
C PHE A 33 1.96 -5.20 -7.10
N ARG A 34 2.86 -4.75 -7.98
CA ARG A 34 2.54 -4.55 -9.40
C ARG A 34 2.19 -5.85 -10.11
N GLY A 35 2.81 -6.97 -9.72
CA GLY A 35 2.50 -8.28 -10.26
C GLY A 35 1.13 -8.81 -9.82
N ALA A 36 0.68 -8.44 -8.63
CA ALA A 36 -0.61 -8.87 -8.08
C ALA A 36 -1.80 -8.06 -8.61
N PHE A 37 -1.60 -6.81 -8.99
CA PHE A 37 -2.67 -5.88 -9.33
C PHE A 37 -2.55 -5.33 -10.75
N SER A 38 -3.62 -5.48 -11.52
CA SER A 38 -3.78 -4.88 -12.84
C SER A 38 -4.89 -3.82 -12.84
N ASP A 39 -5.08 -3.15 -13.96
CA ASP A 39 -6.14 -2.16 -14.17
C ASP A 39 -6.16 -1.08 -13.07
N ARG A 40 -4.99 -0.63 -12.65
CA ARG A 40 -4.86 0.36 -11.60
C ARG A 40 -5.32 1.73 -12.08
N SER A 41 -6.23 2.34 -11.33
CA SER A 41 -6.75 3.66 -11.60
C SER A 41 -6.65 4.53 -10.36
N LYS A 42 -5.99 5.67 -10.48
CA LYS A 42 -5.92 6.66 -9.41
C LYS A 42 -7.31 7.29 -9.22
N THR A 43 -7.66 7.53 -7.98
CA THR A 43 -8.89 8.21 -7.62
C THR A 43 -8.58 9.53 -6.95
N ASN A 44 -9.07 9.78 -5.75
CA ASN A 44 -9.00 11.10 -5.14
C ASN A 44 -8.35 11.07 -3.76
N HIS A 45 -7.62 12.13 -3.45
CA HIS A 45 -7.16 12.42 -2.10
C HIS A 45 -8.13 13.38 -1.44
N ILE A 46 -8.83 12.92 -0.42
CA ILE A 46 -9.81 13.73 0.32
C ILE A 46 -9.14 14.72 1.27
N CYS A 47 -7.88 14.48 1.62
CA CYS A 47 -7.09 15.36 2.46
C CYS A 47 -5.63 15.29 2.04
N ARG A 48 -4.99 16.45 1.95
CA ARG A 48 -3.54 16.59 1.76
C ARG A 48 -3.00 17.52 2.83
N LEU A 49 -1.84 17.19 3.39
CA LEU A 49 -1.21 17.98 4.42
C LEU A 49 0.30 18.02 4.22
N ALA A 50 0.92 19.10 4.67
CA ALA A 50 2.37 19.24 4.66
C ALA A 50 2.80 20.21 5.75
N GLU A 51 3.85 19.85 6.47
CA GLU A 51 4.46 20.69 7.50
C GLU A 51 5.93 20.32 7.65
N GLY A 52 6.83 21.29 7.51
CA GLY A 52 8.27 21.07 7.61
C GLY A 52 8.77 20.06 6.59
N HIS A 53 9.37 18.97 7.08
CA HIS A 53 9.89 17.88 6.23
C HIS A 53 8.89 16.76 6.00
N TYR A 54 7.67 16.89 6.50
CA TYR A 54 6.63 15.86 6.41
C TYR A 54 5.51 16.30 5.51
N GLY A 55 4.95 15.34 4.80
CA GLY A 55 3.78 15.54 3.97
C GLY A 55 3.00 14.24 3.85
N GLY A 56 1.77 14.34 3.44
CA GLY A 56 0.97 13.14 3.29
C GLY A 56 -0.40 13.41 2.71
N PHE A 57 -1.14 12.32 2.53
CA PHE A 57 -2.50 12.39 2.01
C PHE A 57 -3.34 11.23 2.52
N PHE A 58 -4.64 11.46 2.51
CA PHE A 58 -5.64 10.44 2.75
C PHE A 58 -6.34 10.14 1.43
N GLY A 59 -6.15 8.92 0.93
CA GLY A 59 -6.81 8.43 -0.27
C GLY A 59 -8.02 7.58 0.10
N TRP A 60 -9.24 8.03 -0.25
CA TRP A 60 -10.47 7.40 0.20
C TRP A 60 -11.53 7.37 -0.91
N PRO A 61 -11.37 6.43 -1.87
CA PRO A 61 -10.25 5.53 -2.08
C PRO A 61 -9.05 6.23 -2.73
N ASN A 62 -7.86 5.70 -2.47
CA ASN A 62 -6.62 6.21 -3.07
C ASN A 62 -6.50 5.77 -4.53
N PHE A 63 -6.82 4.52 -4.78
CA PHE A 63 -6.86 3.93 -6.11
C PHE A 63 -7.76 2.70 -6.11
N THR A 64 -8.11 2.25 -7.31
CA THR A 64 -8.77 0.97 -7.56
C THR A 64 -7.84 0.08 -8.36
N ALA A 65 -7.95 -1.23 -8.18
CA ALA A 65 -7.16 -2.20 -8.92
C ALA A 65 -7.84 -3.56 -8.94
N ARG A 66 -7.51 -4.34 -9.97
CA ARG A 66 -7.98 -5.72 -10.10
C ARG A 66 -6.96 -6.67 -9.49
N LEU A 67 -7.39 -7.56 -8.61
CA LEU A 67 -6.54 -8.61 -8.06
C LEU A 67 -6.39 -9.72 -9.11
N SER A 68 -5.36 -9.60 -9.94
CA SER A 68 -5.08 -10.47 -11.08
C SER A 68 -3.96 -11.48 -10.84
N GLY A 69 -3.24 -11.34 -9.74
CA GLY A 69 -2.18 -12.27 -9.31
C GLY A 69 -2.29 -12.58 -7.83
N GLU A 70 -1.45 -13.48 -7.33
CA GLU A 70 -1.40 -13.81 -5.92
C GLU A 70 -0.94 -12.61 -5.09
N PHE A 71 -1.59 -12.38 -3.95
CA PHE A 71 -1.26 -11.31 -3.01
C PHE A 71 -1.40 -11.80 -1.58
N MET A 72 -0.35 -11.67 -0.78
CA MET A 72 -0.30 -12.08 0.64
C MET A 72 -0.75 -13.54 0.85
N GLY A 73 -0.37 -14.44 -0.06
CA GLY A 73 -0.75 -15.85 -0.01
C GLY A 73 -2.18 -16.15 -0.48
N MET A 74 -2.94 -15.15 -0.88
CA MET A 74 -4.30 -15.31 -1.40
C MET A 74 -4.29 -15.36 -2.92
N PRO A 75 -5.04 -16.29 -3.54
CA PRO A 75 -5.08 -16.39 -5.00
C PRO A 75 -5.81 -15.21 -5.64
N ALA A 76 -5.55 -15.00 -6.92
CA ALA A 76 -6.22 -13.99 -7.71
C ALA A 76 -7.74 -14.22 -7.74
N THR A 77 -8.51 -13.17 -7.53
CA THR A 77 -9.98 -13.22 -7.61
C THR A 77 -10.51 -12.67 -8.95
N GLY A 78 -9.71 -11.86 -9.64
CA GLY A 78 -10.13 -11.13 -10.83
C GLY A 78 -11.06 -9.96 -10.54
N LYS A 79 -11.36 -9.67 -9.29
CA LYS A 79 -12.27 -8.58 -8.90
C LYS A 79 -11.53 -7.27 -8.71
N VAL A 80 -12.16 -6.17 -9.10
CA VAL A 80 -11.68 -4.83 -8.82
C VAL A 80 -12.04 -4.46 -7.39
N GLY A 81 -11.07 -3.91 -6.65
CA GLY A 81 -11.26 -3.43 -5.30
C GLY A 81 -10.76 -2.00 -5.14
N GLU A 82 -11.27 -1.33 -4.12
CA GLU A 82 -10.86 0.01 -3.70
C GLU A 82 -9.86 -0.08 -2.55
N PHE A 83 -8.85 0.77 -2.58
CA PHE A 83 -7.85 0.88 -1.51
C PHE A 83 -8.02 2.19 -0.76
N ARG A 84 -8.30 2.08 0.53
CA ARG A 84 -8.28 3.21 1.47
C ARG A 84 -6.90 3.29 2.08
N VAL A 85 -6.24 4.42 1.92
CA VAL A 85 -4.82 4.56 2.26
C VAL A 85 -4.59 5.87 2.99
N ILE A 86 -3.78 5.81 4.04
CA ILE A 86 -3.13 6.96 4.65
C ILE A 86 -1.65 6.83 4.36
N ASP A 87 -1.05 7.85 3.77
CA ASP A 87 0.32 7.83 3.30
C ASP A 87 1.06 9.05 3.81
N ILE A 88 2.11 8.85 4.59
CA ILE A 88 2.92 9.90 5.19
C ILE A 88 4.35 9.75 4.71
N TYR A 89 4.98 10.87 4.36
CA TYR A 89 6.33 10.93 3.84
C TYR A 89 7.18 11.89 4.64
N ARG A 90 8.45 11.57 4.82
CA ARG A 90 9.48 12.49 5.30
C ARG A 90 10.49 12.70 4.17
N ARG A 91 10.80 13.96 3.89
CA ARG A 91 11.85 14.30 2.93
C ARG A 91 13.19 14.58 3.62
N ALA A 92 14.26 14.30 2.92
CA ALA A 92 15.61 14.74 3.23
C ALA A 92 16.13 15.51 2.00
N GLY A 93 16.29 16.83 2.13
CA GLY A 93 16.54 17.69 0.98
C GLY A 93 15.35 17.67 0.01
N ASP A 94 15.62 17.34 -1.24
CA ASP A 94 14.61 17.25 -2.30
C ASP A 94 14.11 15.83 -2.59
N LYS A 95 14.51 14.85 -1.77
CA LYS A 95 14.14 13.44 -1.94
C LYS A 95 13.39 12.90 -0.74
N LEU A 96 12.56 11.89 -0.97
CA LEU A 96 11.82 11.19 0.07
C LEU A 96 12.73 10.17 0.76
N ALA A 97 12.83 10.27 2.08
CA ALA A 97 13.70 9.43 2.91
C ALA A 97 12.93 8.35 3.65
N GLU A 98 11.68 8.61 4.05
CA GLU A 98 10.82 7.65 4.71
C GLU A 98 9.39 7.76 4.21
N ASN A 99 8.71 6.63 4.22
CA ASN A 99 7.30 6.53 3.91
C ASN A 99 6.62 5.58 4.91
N TRP A 100 5.56 6.06 5.53
CA TRP A 100 4.66 5.25 6.35
C TRP A 100 3.34 5.13 5.61
N ILE A 101 2.95 3.92 5.26
CA ILE A 101 1.70 3.68 4.56
C ILE A 101 0.78 2.78 5.39
N PHE A 102 -0.48 3.20 5.52
CA PHE A 102 -1.53 2.47 6.17
C PHE A 102 -2.59 2.14 5.14
N ILE A 103 -2.83 0.86 4.92
CA ILE A 103 -3.81 0.37 3.95
C ILE A 103 -4.89 -0.39 4.71
N ASP A 104 -6.15 -0.07 4.43
CA ASP A 104 -7.28 -0.83 4.98
C ASP A 104 -7.43 -2.15 4.20
N LEU A 105 -6.63 -3.13 4.57
CA LEU A 105 -6.63 -4.44 3.93
C LEU A 105 -7.90 -5.24 4.26
N LEU A 106 -8.47 -5.08 5.45
CA LEU A 106 -9.72 -5.76 5.81
C LEU A 106 -10.85 -5.34 4.87
N HIS A 107 -10.96 -4.05 4.59
CA HIS A 107 -11.94 -3.53 3.63
C HIS A 107 -11.68 -4.06 2.22
N PHE A 108 -10.41 -4.08 1.80
CA PHE A 108 -10.03 -4.62 0.49
C PHE A 108 -10.40 -6.11 0.37
N TRP A 109 -10.04 -6.93 1.37
CA TRP A 109 -10.35 -8.36 1.35
C TRP A 109 -11.85 -8.65 1.37
N LYS A 110 -12.62 -7.86 2.10
CA LYS A 110 -14.07 -7.98 2.11
C LYS A 110 -14.67 -7.75 0.72
N GLN A 111 -14.16 -6.78 -0.02
CA GLN A 111 -14.55 -6.54 -1.42
C GLN A 111 -14.19 -7.73 -2.32
N GLN A 112 -13.14 -8.47 -1.99
CA GLN A 112 -12.74 -9.67 -2.73
C GLN A 112 -13.53 -10.92 -2.33
N GLY A 113 -14.44 -10.80 -1.39
CA GLY A 113 -15.23 -11.93 -0.90
C GLY A 113 -14.60 -12.69 0.25
N VAL A 114 -13.55 -12.13 0.88
CA VAL A 114 -12.83 -12.75 2.01
C VAL A 114 -13.12 -11.98 3.28
N ASP A 115 -13.83 -12.62 4.22
CA ASP A 115 -14.08 -12.07 5.55
C ASP A 115 -13.02 -12.58 6.53
N VAL A 116 -11.93 -11.83 6.65
CA VAL A 116 -10.79 -12.21 7.49
C VAL A 116 -11.19 -12.31 8.96
N LEU A 117 -12.01 -11.39 9.45
CA LEU A 117 -12.42 -11.37 10.86
C LEU A 117 -13.26 -12.58 11.24
N THR A 118 -14.23 -12.94 10.41
CA THR A 118 -15.04 -14.14 10.63
C THR A 118 -14.19 -15.40 10.56
N ASN A 119 -13.25 -15.47 9.63
CA ASN A 119 -12.36 -16.63 9.51
C ASN A 119 -11.47 -16.80 10.74
N ILE A 120 -10.96 -15.72 11.33
CA ILE A 120 -10.17 -15.78 12.56
C ILE A 120 -10.99 -16.31 13.75
N THR A 121 -12.26 -15.98 13.81
CA THR A 121 -13.12 -16.38 14.93
C THR A 121 -13.65 -17.82 14.83
N LYS A 122 -13.65 -18.39 13.63
CA LYS A 122 -14.13 -19.77 13.43
C LYS A 122 -13.17 -20.83 13.96
N ASP A 123 -11.90 -20.51 14.12
CA ASP A 123 -10.87 -21.44 14.60
C ASP A 123 -10.70 -21.41 16.12
N LYS A 124 -11.57 -20.73 16.81
CA LYS A 124 -11.66 -20.67 18.27
C LYS A 124 -12.89 -21.50 18.74
#